data_ec1efe5d11d5fed30a2a50906dbda90d
#
_entry.id   ec1efe5d11d5fed30a2a50906dbda90d
#
_cell.length_a   1.000
_cell.length_b   1.000
_cell.length_c   1.000
_cell.angle_alpha   90.00
_cell.angle_beta   90.00
_cell.angle_gamma   90.00
#
_symmetry.space_group_name_H-M   'P 1'
#
loop_
_entity.id
_entity.type
_entity.pdbx_description
1 polymer ?
#
loop_
_entity_poly.entity_id
_entity_poly.type
_entity_poly.pdbx_seq_one_letter_code
_entity_poly.pdbx_strand_id
1 'polypeptide(L)'
;MKTLIVKLNATGDVVRTSTLLHKLTGEITWVTAKNNVSLFDDLAANVKCVCWGTDELNALRGSAYDLVISLEDELDTANFVKSLKYQQLFGAYVDDSGKMRYTDNAKAWFDLSMISVHGRAKADQLKYENRRTYQDLVFEGLGYRFAGEKYILPKVPFTDLRGDVAIAPVAGKVWPMKAWAYYEQLKTELETRGFKVNMLPFRETLKEHIGDIQGHRCLVGGDSLPMHLALGVNVPCVSLFNCTSPWEIHDYGIQTKFISPLIGEFFYKRTFDSRATTAISLEDVLAATLKYCKR
;
A
#
# COMPACT_ATOMS: atom_id res chain seq x y z
N MET A 1 1.33 17.81 20.01
CA MET A 1 2.24 16.68 19.83
C MET A 1 3.01 16.88 18.54
N LYS A 2 4.32 16.63 18.55
CA LYS A 2 5.17 16.71 17.36
C LYS A 2 5.58 15.30 16.94
N THR A 3 5.04 14.84 15.82
CA THR A 3 5.23 13.46 15.33
C THR A 3 6.08 13.44 14.07
N LEU A 4 7.02 12.49 13.98
CA LEU A 4 7.73 12.18 12.76
C LEU A 4 7.32 10.79 12.26
N ILE A 5 6.94 10.69 11.00
CA ILE A 5 6.67 9.41 10.32
C ILE A 5 7.76 9.18 9.27
N VAL A 6 8.39 8.01 9.29
CA VAL A 6 9.34 7.56 8.28
C VAL A 6 8.72 6.40 7.51
N LYS A 7 8.23 6.68 6.30
CA LYS A 7 7.68 5.71 5.37
C LYS A 7 8.00 6.12 3.93
N LEU A 8 8.98 5.43 3.34
CA LEU A 8 9.61 5.81 2.07
C LEU A 8 9.11 4.98 0.89
N ASN A 9 9.16 3.66 1.04
CA ASN A 9 9.07 2.73 -0.08
C ASN A 9 7.75 1.96 -0.11
N ALA A 10 7.52 1.36 -1.28
CA ALA A 10 6.24 0.82 -1.70
C ALA A 10 5.14 1.89 -1.60
N THR A 11 4.94 2.66 -2.67
CA THR A 11 3.96 3.77 -2.72
C THR A 11 2.58 3.36 -2.20
N GLY A 12 2.14 2.12 -2.47
CA GLY A 12 0.90 1.57 -1.90
C GLY A 12 0.92 1.52 -0.36
N ASP A 13 2.09 1.25 0.24
CA ASP A 13 2.25 1.25 1.71
C ASP A 13 2.24 2.68 2.27
N VAL A 14 2.79 3.65 1.54
CA VAL A 14 2.68 5.08 1.90
C VAL A 14 1.21 5.48 1.91
N VAL A 15 0.45 5.10 0.87
CA VAL A 15 -1.00 5.37 0.77
C VAL A 15 -1.75 4.75 1.96
N ARG A 16 -1.57 3.46 2.25
CA ARG A 16 -2.30 2.83 3.37
C ARG A 16 -1.90 3.35 4.75
N THR A 17 -0.65 3.83 4.89
CA THR A 17 -0.16 4.45 6.13
C THR A 17 -0.80 5.81 6.38
N SER A 18 -1.32 6.50 5.35
CA SER A 18 -2.00 7.80 5.50
C SER A 18 -3.20 7.74 6.45
N THR A 19 -3.76 6.56 6.70
CA THR A 19 -4.83 6.36 7.70
C THR A 19 -4.44 6.81 9.10
N LEU A 20 -3.16 6.81 9.45
CA LEU A 20 -2.67 7.29 10.75
C LEU A 20 -2.97 8.77 10.98
N LEU A 21 -3.06 9.56 9.92
CA LEU A 21 -3.36 10.99 10.00
C LEU A 21 -4.75 11.28 10.61
N HIS A 22 -5.67 10.30 10.63
CA HIS A 22 -6.95 10.42 11.34
C HIS A 22 -6.82 10.37 12.87
N LYS A 23 -5.72 9.84 13.39
CA LYS A 23 -5.49 9.66 14.83
C LYS A 23 -4.44 10.60 15.41
N LEU A 24 -3.49 11.01 14.58
CA LEU A 24 -2.39 11.86 15.00
C LEU A 24 -2.84 13.32 15.02
N THR A 25 -2.50 14.02 16.11
CA THR A 25 -2.82 15.45 16.31
C THR A 25 -1.54 16.27 16.44
N GLY A 26 -1.62 17.59 16.19
CA GLY A 26 -0.49 18.50 16.27
C GLY A 26 0.35 18.51 14.99
N GLU A 27 1.63 18.81 15.10
CA GLU A 27 2.55 18.90 13.96
C GLU A 27 3.02 17.52 13.52
N ILE A 28 2.87 17.20 12.25
CA ILE A 28 3.31 15.94 11.67
C ILE A 28 4.34 16.23 10.58
N THR A 29 5.52 15.66 10.72
CA THR A 29 6.51 15.60 9.64
C THR A 29 6.52 14.21 9.06
N TRP A 30 6.36 14.08 7.74
CA TRP A 30 6.42 12.81 7.05
C TRP A 30 7.64 12.76 6.12
N VAL A 31 8.54 11.83 6.36
CA VAL A 31 9.70 11.57 5.51
C VAL A 31 9.33 10.47 4.52
N THR A 32 9.48 10.75 3.21
CA THR A 32 9.16 9.81 2.14
C THR A 32 10.13 9.88 0.98
N ALA A 33 10.08 8.90 0.07
CA ALA A 33 10.89 8.90 -1.16
C ALA A 33 10.36 9.94 -2.18
N LYS A 34 11.22 10.40 -3.07
CA LYS A 34 10.93 11.45 -4.06
C LYS A 34 9.66 11.19 -4.88
N ASN A 35 9.44 9.95 -5.30
CA ASN A 35 8.28 9.54 -6.10
C ASN A 35 6.95 9.64 -5.36
N ASN A 36 6.96 9.75 -4.03
CA ASN A 36 5.74 9.81 -3.22
C ASN A 36 5.39 11.24 -2.76
N VAL A 37 6.28 12.22 -2.93
CA VAL A 37 6.11 13.59 -2.41
C VAL A 37 4.78 14.19 -2.84
N SER A 38 4.38 13.98 -4.08
CA SER A 38 3.11 14.52 -4.61
C SER A 38 1.83 13.94 -3.96
N LEU A 39 1.94 12.85 -3.18
CA LEU A 39 0.83 12.34 -2.37
C LEU A 39 0.50 13.26 -1.19
N PHE A 40 1.42 14.14 -0.82
CA PHE A 40 1.28 15.04 0.33
C PHE A 40 0.89 16.47 -0.05
N ASP A 41 0.73 16.76 -1.35
CA ASP A 41 0.34 18.07 -1.81
C ASP A 41 -1.09 18.38 -1.32
N ASP A 42 -1.22 19.47 -0.53
CA ASP A 42 -2.50 19.93 0.03
C ASP A 42 -3.25 18.86 0.86
N LEU A 43 -2.51 17.89 1.43
CA LEU A 43 -3.12 16.77 2.14
C LEU A 43 -3.79 17.21 3.44
N ALA A 44 -3.05 17.95 4.30
CA ALA A 44 -3.55 18.56 5.53
C ALA A 44 -2.59 19.67 5.98
N ALA A 45 -3.11 20.75 6.53
CA ALA A 45 -2.33 21.93 6.90
C ALA A 45 -1.26 21.67 7.99
N ASN A 46 -1.43 20.64 8.80
CA ASN A 46 -0.52 20.25 9.87
C ASN A 46 0.48 19.15 9.45
N VAL A 47 0.48 18.72 8.19
CA VAL A 47 1.39 17.69 7.65
C VAL A 47 2.44 18.34 6.77
N LYS A 48 3.70 18.23 7.17
CA LYS A 48 4.85 18.65 6.38
C LYS A 48 5.52 17.41 5.77
N CYS A 49 5.67 17.39 4.43
CA CYS A 49 6.41 16.34 3.73
C CYS A 49 7.87 16.74 3.58
N VAL A 50 8.80 15.81 3.86
CA VAL A 50 10.23 15.95 3.64
C VAL A 50 10.71 14.80 2.76
N CYS A 51 11.38 15.14 1.66
CA CYS A 51 11.93 14.15 0.74
C CYS A 51 13.21 13.51 1.31
N TRP A 52 13.29 12.19 1.27
CA TRP A 52 14.50 11.47 1.64
C TRP A 52 15.69 11.87 0.77
N GLY A 53 16.86 12.07 1.39
CA GLY A 53 18.10 12.41 0.70
C GLY A 53 18.29 13.89 0.39
N THR A 54 17.42 14.79 0.88
CA THR A 54 17.58 16.24 0.75
C THR A 54 18.26 16.87 1.98
N ASP A 55 18.74 18.09 1.85
CA ASP A 55 19.33 18.85 2.98
C ASP A 55 18.30 19.11 4.09
N GLU A 56 17.03 19.22 3.74
CA GLU A 56 15.94 19.39 4.71
C GLU A 56 15.83 18.20 5.67
N LEU A 57 16.13 16.97 5.20
CA LEU A 57 16.20 15.78 6.05
C LEU A 57 17.24 15.93 7.17
N ASN A 58 18.38 16.54 6.88
CA ASN A 58 19.44 16.77 7.86
C ASN A 58 18.99 17.75 8.96
N ALA A 59 18.20 18.76 8.62
CA ALA A 59 17.67 19.71 9.58
C ALA A 59 16.74 19.06 10.63
N LEU A 60 16.11 17.91 10.32
CA LEU A 60 15.25 17.19 11.24
C LEU A 60 16.00 16.63 12.46
N ARG A 61 17.31 16.36 12.33
CA ARG A 61 18.17 15.83 13.42
C ARG A 61 18.30 16.78 14.60
N GLY A 62 18.15 18.09 14.38
CA GLY A 62 18.16 19.12 15.42
C GLY A 62 16.85 19.26 16.21
N SER A 63 15.77 18.65 15.73
CA SER A 63 14.45 18.72 16.32
C SER A 63 14.21 17.62 17.35
N ALA A 64 13.38 17.91 18.36
CA ALA A 64 12.86 16.90 19.27
C ALA A 64 11.41 16.55 18.90
N TYR A 65 11.07 15.26 19.01
CA TYR A 65 9.76 14.70 18.69
C TYR A 65 9.14 14.04 19.93
N ASP A 66 7.84 14.16 20.05
CA ASP A 66 7.11 13.40 21.07
C ASP A 66 7.00 11.93 20.65
N LEU A 67 6.79 11.69 19.34
CA LEU A 67 6.64 10.36 18.75
C LEU A 67 7.39 10.27 17.42
N VAL A 68 8.18 9.21 17.24
CA VAL A 68 8.73 8.79 15.94
C VAL A 68 8.06 7.46 15.54
N ILE A 69 7.52 7.40 14.33
CA ILE A 69 6.92 6.19 13.73
C ILE A 69 7.82 5.77 12.56
N SER A 70 8.58 4.67 12.74
CA SER A 70 9.55 4.15 11.78
C SER A 70 9.03 2.86 11.14
N LEU A 71 8.54 2.94 9.91
CA LEU A 71 7.86 1.85 9.20
C LEU A 71 8.68 1.25 8.04
N GLU A 72 9.96 1.55 7.99
CA GLU A 72 10.89 0.97 7.02
C GLU A 72 11.75 -0.10 7.65
N ASP A 73 12.22 -1.05 6.84
CA ASP A 73 13.06 -2.16 7.25
C ASP A 73 14.48 -2.09 6.66
N GLU A 74 14.92 -0.87 6.29
CA GLU A 74 16.23 -0.59 5.74
C GLU A 74 17.18 0.03 6.77
N LEU A 75 18.47 -0.34 6.72
CA LEU A 75 19.47 0.09 7.68
C LEU A 75 19.67 1.60 7.69
N ASP A 76 19.64 2.25 6.53
CA ASP A 76 19.86 3.69 6.40
C ASP A 76 18.76 4.50 7.10
N THR A 77 17.51 4.08 6.95
CA THR A 77 16.37 4.71 7.64
C THR A 77 16.43 4.51 9.14
N ALA A 78 16.80 3.31 9.59
CA ALA A 78 16.96 3.02 11.02
C ALA A 78 18.13 3.79 11.65
N ASN A 79 19.24 4.00 10.93
CA ASN A 79 20.34 4.87 11.35
C ASN A 79 19.92 6.34 11.41
N PHE A 80 19.11 6.80 10.47
CA PHE A 80 18.52 8.13 10.55
C PHE A 80 17.68 8.28 11.82
N VAL A 81 16.78 7.33 12.10
CA VAL A 81 15.97 7.31 13.33
C VAL A 81 16.83 7.34 14.59
N LYS A 82 17.92 6.55 14.64
CA LYS A 82 18.88 6.56 15.77
C LYS A 82 19.49 7.94 16.02
N SER A 83 19.61 8.79 14.99
CA SER A 83 20.20 10.14 15.09
C SER A 83 19.21 11.21 15.59
N LEU A 84 17.94 10.88 15.76
CA LEU A 84 16.89 11.82 16.17
C LEU A 84 16.78 11.89 17.70
N LYS A 85 16.15 12.97 18.19
CA LYS A 85 15.74 13.13 19.60
C LYS A 85 14.24 12.87 19.69
N TYR A 86 13.81 11.90 20.50
CA TYR A 86 12.39 11.57 20.66
C TYR A 86 12.08 11.04 22.06
N GLN A 87 10.82 11.20 22.47
CA GLN A 87 10.33 10.64 23.73
C GLN A 87 9.84 9.20 23.56
N GLN A 88 9.17 8.91 22.43
CA GLN A 88 8.63 7.60 22.11
C GLN A 88 9.01 7.19 20.69
N LEU A 89 9.26 5.89 20.51
CA LEU A 89 9.50 5.26 19.21
C LEU A 89 8.51 4.12 19.00
N PHE A 90 7.94 4.06 17.80
CA PHE A 90 7.22 2.92 17.27
C PHE A 90 7.90 2.43 16.00
N GLY A 91 8.29 1.17 15.95
CA GLY A 91 8.82 0.55 14.73
C GLY A 91 10.31 0.26 14.74
N ALA A 92 10.91 0.29 13.54
CA ALA A 92 12.28 -0.16 13.32
C ALA A 92 13.33 0.84 13.78
N TYR A 93 14.43 0.33 14.33
CA TYR A 93 15.61 1.09 14.77
C TYR A 93 16.87 0.23 14.70
N VAL A 94 18.02 0.86 14.94
CA VAL A 94 19.33 0.18 15.07
C VAL A 94 19.75 0.21 16.53
N ASP A 95 20.04 -0.97 17.09
CA ASP A 95 20.57 -1.10 18.45
C ASP A 95 22.05 -0.63 18.54
N ASP A 96 22.63 -0.69 19.75
CA ASP A 96 24.02 -0.24 19.97
C ASP A 96 25.06 -1.13 19.30
N SER A 97 24.68 -2.37 18.93
CA SER A 97 25.52 -3.27 18.14
C SER A 97 25.46 -3.02 16.64
N GLY A 98 24.64 -2.05 16.18
CA GLY A 98 24.41 -1.77 14.77
C GLY A 98 23.41 -2.72 14.09
N LYS A 99 22.68 -3.54 14.85
CA LYS A 99 21.71 -4.49 14.32
C LYS A 99 20.32 -3.89 14.25
N MET A 100 19.62 -4.18 13.14
CA MET A 100 18.21 -3.83 12.97
C MET A 100 17.35 -4.52 14.02
N ARG A 101 16.48 -3.76 14.65
CA ARG A 101 15.47 -4.16 15.64
C ARG A 101 14.17 -3.42 15.40
N TYR A 102 13.15 -3.78 16.14
CA TYR A 102 11.89 -3.05 16.23
C TYR A 102 11.38 -3.05 17.67
N THR A 103 10.57 -2.05 17.99
CA THR A 103 10.01 -1.87 19.33
C THR A 103 8.98 -2.96 19.66
N ASP A 104 8.77 -3.23 20.95
CA ASP A 104 7.85 -4.28 21.40
C ASP A 104 6.42 -4.05 20.94
N ASN A 105 5.96 -2.80 20.94
CA ASN A 105 4.63 -2.42 20.48
C ASN A 105 4.45 -2.53 18.96
N ALA A 106 5.53 -2.66 18.19
CA ALA A 106 5.50 -2.86 16.74
C ALA A 106 5.64 -4.34 16.31
N LYS A 107 5.79 -5.28 17.26
CA LYS A 107 5.98 -6.71 16.97
C LYS A 107 4.88 -7.29 16.09
N ALA A 108 3.63 -6.95 16.33
CA ALA A 108 2.51 -7.48 15.57
C ALA A 108 2.66 -7.28 14.04
N TRP A 109 3.30 -6.19 13.62
CA TRP A 109 3.63 -5.92 12.23
C TRP A 109 5.00 -6.47 11.83
N PHE A 110 6.06 -6.15 12.59
CA PHE A 110 7.43 -6.47 12.18
C PHE A 110 7.80 -7.96 12.31
N ASP A 111 7.10 -8.74 13.11
CA ASP A 111 7.26 -10.21 13.14
C ASP A 111 6.89 -10.85 11.78
N LEU A 112 6.09 -10.15 10.95
CA LEU A 112 5.71 -10.55 9.60
C LEU A 112 6.65 -10.00 8.52
N SER A 113 7.66 -9.21 8.88
CA SER A 113 8.51 -8.45 7.96
C SER A 113 9.86 -9.13 7.68
N MET A 114 10.64 -8.48 6.80
CA MET A 114 12.00 -8.91 6.44
C MET A 114 12.98 -8.87 7.63
N ILE A 115 12.73 -7.99 8.61
CA ILE A 115 13.59 -7.83 9.80
C ILE A 115 13.09 -8.61 11.02
N SER A 116 12.15 -9.53 10.81
CA SER A 116 11.59 -10.36 11.86
C SER A 116 12.69 -11.05 12.69
N VAL A 117 12.57 -10.96 14.02
CA VAL A 117 13.48 -11.65 14.95
C VAL A 117 13.39 -13.18 14.85
N HIS A 118 12.31 -13.69 14.27
CA HIS A 118 12.07 -15.13 14.07
C HIS A 118 12.75 -15.68 12.81
N GLY A 119 13.35 -14.83 11.97
CA GLY A 119 13.92 -15.21 10.67
C GLY A 119 12.88 -15.36 9.56
N ARG A 120 13.35 -15.39 8.32
CA ARG A 120 12.52 -15.29 7.11
C ARG A 120 11.43 -16.36 7.00
N ALA A 121 11.78 -17.62 7.17
CA ALA A 121 10.84 -18.72 7.00
C ALA A 121 9.66 -18.62 7.98
N LYS A 122 9.95 -18.27 9.26
CA LYS A 122 8.90 -18.09 10.26
C LYS A 122 8.08 -16.83 10.02
N ALA A 123 8.71 -15.74 9.58
CA ALA A 123 8.01 -14.51 9.22
C ALA A 123 7.01 -14.74 8.07
N ASP A 124 7.41 -15.47 7.02
CA ASP A 124 6.53 -15.82 5.89
C ASP A 124 5.37 -16.72 6.34
N GLN A 125 5.62 -17.67 7.26
CA GLN A 125 4.56 -18.48 7.88
C GLN A 125 3.58 -17.61 8.67
N LEU A 126 4.06 -16.75 9.56
CA LEU A 126 3.25 -15.84 10.35
C LEU A 126 2.43 -14.90 9.46
N LYS A 127 3.03 -14.40 8.38
CA LYS A 127 2.35 -13.57 7.40
C LYS A 127 1.23 -14.33 6.69
N TYR A 128 1.45 -15.61 6.35
CA TYR A 128 0.43 -16.48 5.76
C TYR A 128 -0.73 -16.76 6.71
N GLU A 129 -0.44 -16.94 8.00
CA GLU A 129 -1.42 -17.21 9.06
C GLU A 129 -2.17 -15.93 9.50
N ASN A 130 -1.60 -14.75 9.29
CA ASN A 130 -2.21 -13.48 9.70
C ASN A 130 -3.55 -13.24 8.99
N ARG A 131 -4.55 -12.79 9.75
CA ARG A 131 -5.90 -12.44 9.25
C ARG A 131 -6.30 -11.01 9.62
N ARG A 132 -5.32 -10.22 10.06
CA ARG A 132 -5.50 -8.82 10.45
C ARG A 132 -4.96 -7.90 9.37
N THR A 133 -5.61 -6.76 9.19
CA THR A 133 -5.14 -5.75 8.23
C THR A 133 -3.87 -5.07 8.74
N TYR A 134 -3.15 -4.44 7.83
CA TYR A 134 -2.00 -3.58 8.17
C TYR A 134 -2.40 -2.51 9.20
N GLN A 135 -3.55 -1.89 8.99
CA GLN A 135 -4.08 -0.86 9.88
C GLN A 135 -4.36 -1.40 11.27
N ASP A 136 -4.98 -2.60 11.39
CA ASP A 136 -5.22 -3.23 12.70
C ASP A 136 -3.92 -3.38 13.49
N LEU A 137 -2.86 -3.89 12.82
CA LEU A 137 -1.59 -4.19 13.46
C LEU A 137 -0.85 -2.92 13.90
N VAL A 138 -0.83 -1.90 13.03
CA VAL A 138 -0.11 -0.65 13.30
C VAL A 138 -0.88 0.23 14.29
N PHE A 139 -2.20 0.34 14.16
CA PHE A 139 -3.02 1.14 15.06
C PHE A 139 -2.97 0.59 16.48
N GLU A 140 -3.15 -0.73 16.65
CA GLU A 140 -3.08 -1.35 17.98
C GLU A 140 -1.72 -1.14 18.64
N GLY A 141 -0.62 -1.30 17.89
CA GLY A 141 0.72 -1.07 18.41
C GLY A 141 0.98 0.38 18.82
N LEU A 142 0.27 1.33 18.22
CA LEU A 142 0.27 2.75 18.61
C LEU A 142 -0.75 3.09 19.71
N GLY A 143 -1.49 2.10 20.23
CA GLY A 143 -2.53 2.31 21.25
C GLY A 143 -3.86 2.82 20.69
N TYR A 144 -4.09 2.73 19.38
CA TYR A 144 -5.34 3.12 18.74
C TYR A 144 -6.15 1.89 18.31
N ARG A 145 -7.43 2.09 18.10
CA ARG A 145 -8.31 1.13 17.44
C ARG A 145 -8.57 1.59 16.00
N PHE A 146 -8.36 0.71 15.04
CA PHE A 146 -8.79 0.91 13.66
C PHE A 146 -10.30 0.71 13.55
N ALA A 147 -11.01 1.65 12.98
CA ALA A 147 -12.46 1.67 12.81
C ALA A 147 -12.88 1.88 11.34
N GLY A 148 -11.97 1.56 10.39
CA GLY A 148 -12.23 1.73 8.96
C GLY A 148 -11.82 3.10 8.44
N GLU A 149 -10.88 3.78 9.09
CA GLU A 149 -10.32 5.05 8.62
C GLU A 149 -9.84 4.91 7.18
N LYS A 150 -10.36 5.78 6.32
CA LYS A 150 -10.06 5.77 4.87
C LYS A 150 -8.63 6.25 4.60
N TYR A 151 -8.05 5.79 3.50
CA TYR A 151 -6.81 6.38 2.98
C TYR A 151 -7.03 7.86 2.68
N ILE A 152 -6.01 8.68 2.94
CA ILE A 152 -6.03 10.11 2.62
C ILE A 152 -5.13 10.31 1.40
N LEU A 153 -5.70 10.86 0.36
CA LEU A 153 -5.03 11.18 -0.90
C LEU A 153 -5.23 12.65 -1.26
N PRO A 154 -4.32 13.27 -2.02
CA PRO A 154 -4.51 14.63 -2.50
C PRO A 154 -5.73 14.69 -3.43
N LYS A 155 -6.41 15.83 -3.41
CA LYS A 155 -7.46 16.11 -4.38
C LYS A 155 -6.81 16.37 -5.73
N VAL A 156 -7.22 15.64 -6.75
CA VAL A 156 -6.69 15.78 -8.10
C VAL A 156 -7.82 15.96 -9.11
N PRO A 157 -7.60 16.67 -10.22
CA PRO A 157 -8.56 16.74 -11.30
C PRO A 157 -8.68 15.37 -11.98
N PHE A 158 -9.82 15.14 -12.62
CA PHE A 158 -9.95 14.03 -13.56
C PHE A 158 -9.07 14.26 -14.79
N THR A 159 -8.52 13.17 -15.32
CA THR A 159 -7.88 13.19 -16.64
C THR A 159 -8.90 12.98 -17.76
N ASP A 160 -8.44 12.98 -19.01
CA ASP A 160 -9.28 12.65 -20.17
C ASP A 160 -9.59 11.14 -20.28
N LEU A 161 -8.86 10.31 -19.54
CA LEU A 161 -9.06 8.87 -19.52
C LEU A 161 -10.27 8.50 -18.65
N ARG A 162 -11.43 8.33 -19.29
CA ARG A 162 -12.68 7.99 -18.62
C ARG A 162 -13.33 6.77 -19.24
N GLY A 163 -13.98 5.96 -18.42
CA GLY A 163 -14.65 4.74 -18.87
C GLY A 163 -15.51 4.10 -17.77
N ASP A 164 -16.01 2.92 -18.06
CA ASP A 164 -16.71 2.10 -17.07
C ASP A 164 -15.71 1.30 -16.22
N VAL A 165 -14.71 0.71 -16.85
CA VAL A 165 -13.72 -0.15 -16.17
C VAL A 165 -12.31 0.30 -16.49
N ALA A 166 -11.51 0.53 -15.44
CA ALA A 166 -10.05 0.62 -15.52
C ALA A 166 -9.43 -0.74 -15.27
N ILE A 167 -8.50 -1.17 -16.08
CA ILE A 167 -7.71 -2.39 -15.86
C ILE A 167 -6.26 -1.99 -15.58
N ALA A 168 -5.71 -2.45 -14.45
CA ALA A 168 -4.32 -2.25 -14.06
C ALA A 168 -3.50 -3.56 -14.24
N PRO A 169 -2.98 -3.85 -15.44
CA PRO A 169 -2.40 -5.15 -15.78
C PRO A 169 -0.97 -5.32 -15.29
N VAL A 170 -0.28 -4.21 -14.96
CA VAL A 170 1.16 -4.22 -14.72
C VAL A 170 1.47 -4.62 -13.29
N ALA A 171 2.24 -5.70 -13.14
CA ALA A 171 2.86 -6.10 -11.90
C ALA A 171 4.31 -5.58 -11.82
N GLY A 172 4.74 -5.16 -10.62
CA GLY A 172 6.13 -4.80 -10.39
C GLY A 172 7.08 -6.01 -10.55
N LYS A 173 8.33 -5.75 -10.95
CA LYS A 173 9.35 -6.80 -11.21
C LYS A 173 9.64 -7.71 -10.00
N VAL A 174 9.41 -7.21 -8.77
CA VAL A 174 9.69 -7.97 -7.54
C VAL A 174 8.74 -9.17 -7.37
N TRP A 175 7.50 -9.04 -7.85
CA TRP A 175 6.45 -10.05 -7.72
C TRP A 175 5.81 -10.34 -9.07
N PRO A 176 6.50 -11.03 -9.99
CA PRO A 176 6.02 -11.23 -11.36
C PRO A 176 4.71 -12.03 -11.43
N MET A 177 4.44 -12.88 -10.43
CA MET A 177 3.19 -13.63 -10.33
C MET A 177 1.98 -12.81 -9.88
N LYS A 178 2.12 -11.52 -9.53
CA LYS A 178 0.96 -10.61 -9.37
C LYS A 178 0.27 -10.31 -10.71
N ALA A 179 0.93 -10.53 -11.84
CA ALA A 179 0.30 -10.44 -13.15
C ALA A 179 -0.76 -11.54 -13.30
N TRP A 180 -1.89 -11.20 -13.89
CA TRP A 180 -2.92 -12.17 -14.24
C TRP A 180 -2.97 -12.33 -15.75
N ALA A 181 -3.12 -13.55 -16.23
CA ALA A 181 -2.96 -13.86 -17.64
C ALA A 181 -4.10 -13.35 -18.54
N TYR A 182 -5.28 -13.05 -17.97
CA TYR A 182 -6.49 -12.86 -18.74
C TYR A 182 -6.97 -11.39 -18.79
N TYR A 183 -6.13 -10.40 -18.52
CA TYR A 183 -6.53 -8.99 -18.56
C TYR A 183 -7.03 -8.55 -19.94
N GLU A 184 -6.37 -8.96 -21.03
CA GLU A 184 -6.81 -8.63 -22.40
C GLU A 184 -8.12 -9.32 -22.78
N GLN A 185 -8.30 -10.58 -22.36
CA GLN A 185 -9.55 -11.30 -22.58
C GLN A 185 -10.70 -10.66 -21.79
N LEU A 186 -10.46 -10.27 -20.54
CA LEU A 186 -11.44 -9.52 -19.74
C LEU A 186 -11.86 -8.22 -20.43
N LYS A 187 -10.89 -7.47 -20.96
CA LYS A 187 -11.16 -6.24 -21.73
C LYS A 187 -12.08 -6.54 -22.92
N THR A 188 -11.73 -7.52 -23.74
CA THR A 188 -12.52 -7.91 -24.92
C THR A 188 -13.96 -8.33 -24.53
N GLU A 189 -14.10 -9.14 -23.47
CA GLU A 189 -15.40 -9.59 -22.97
C GLU A 189 -16.30 -8.45 -22.48
N LEU A 190 -15.72 -7.45 -21.82
CA LEU A 190 -16.43 -6.27 -21.35
C LEU A 190 -16.82 -5.35 -22.52
N GLU A 191 -15.89 -5.10 -23.46
CA GLU A 191 -16.15 -4.27 -24.64
C GLU A 191 -17.24 -4.85 -25.54
N THR A 192 -17.24 -6.19 -25.73
CA THR A 192 -18.31 -6.90 -26.48
C THR A 192 -19.70 -6.69 -25.84
N ARG A 193 -19.75 -6.45 -24.53
CA ARG A 193 -20.98 -6.11 -23.79
C ARG A 193 -21.31 -4.62 -23.75
N GLY A 194 -20.54 -3.80 -24.49
CA GLY A 194 -20.78 -2.36 -24.64
C GLY A 194 -20.20 -1.48 -23.53
N PHE A 195 -19.31 -2.00 -22.68
CA PHE A 195 -18.62 -1.19 -21.68
C PHE A 195 -17.38 -0.53 -22.27
N LYS A 196 -17.13 0.72 -21.84
CA LYS A 196 -15.88 1.41 -22.17
C LYS A 196 -14.79 0.99 -21.19
N VAL A 197 -13.77 0.26 -21.69
CA VAL A 197 -12.69 -0.30 -20.88
C VAL A 197 -11.36 0.36 -21.23
N ASN A 198 -10.61 0.79 -20.23
CA ASN A 198 -9.28 1.35 -20.42
C ASN A 198 -8.23 0.51 -19.68
N MET A 199 -7.20 0.06 -20.39
CA MET A 199 -5.96 -0.38 -19.76
C MET A 199 -5.25 0.85 -19.22
N LEU A 200 -4.96 0.90 -17.92
CA LEU A 200 -4.30 2.06 -17.32
C LEU A 200 -2.88 2.23 -17.89
N PRO A 201 -2.57 3.41 -18.47
CA PRO A 201 -1.23 3.68 -18.97
C PRO A 201 -0.25 3.91 -17.82
N PHE A 202 1.02 3.83 -18.13
CA PHE A 202 2.04 4.41 -17.25
C PHE A 202 1.89 5.95 -17.26
N ARG A 203 1.89 6.54 -16.06
CA ARG A 203 1.86 7.99 -15.87
C ARG A 203 3.15 8.48 -15.24
N GLU A 204 3.57 9.67 -15.61
CA GLU A 204 4.76 10.30 -15.02
C GLU A 204 4.52 10.72 -13.58
N THR A 205 3.29 11.10 -13.24
CA THR A 205 2.92 11.57 -11.93
C THR A 205 1.85 10.70 -11.27
N LEU A 206 1.91 10.59 -9.94
CA LEU A 206 0.88 9.90 -9.16
C LEU A 206 -0.48 10.61 -9.25
N LYS A 207 -0.49 11.94 -9.41
CA LYS A 207 -1.72 12.73 -9.54
C LYS A 207 -2.51 12.35 -10.78
N GLU A 208 -1.83 12.21 -11.92
CA GLU A 208 -2.47 11.73 -13.16
C GLU A 208 -3.00 10.32 -13.00
N HIS A 209 -2.23 9.44 -12.34
CA HIS A 209 -2.66 8.07 -12.09
C HIS A 209 -3.91 7.99 -11.20
N ILE A 210 -3.99 8.83 -10.16
CA ILE A 210 -5.20 8.98 -9.33
C ILE A 210 -6.36 9.51 -10.19
N GLY A 211 -6.12 10.52 -11.02
CA GLY A 211 -7.13 11.12 -11.90
C GLY A 211 -7.70 10.14 -12.93
N ASP A 212 -6.86 9.26 -13.49
CA ASP A 212 -7.29 8.17 -14.36
C ASP A 212 -8.25 7.22 -13.63
N ILE A 213 -7.85 6.78 -12.43
CA ILE A 213 -8.66 5.83 -11.66
C ILE A 213 -10.02 6.44 -11.30
N GLN A 214 -10.06 7.69 -10.86
CA GLN A 214 -11.30 8.41 -10.53
C GLN A 214 -12.25 8.54 -11.73
N GLY A 215 -11.73 8.49 -12.96
CA GLY A 215 -12.50 8.55 -14.20
C GLY A 215 -13.31 7.30 -14.52
N HIS A 216 -13.28 6.25 -13.68
CA HIS A 216 -13.90 4.96 -13.90
C HIS A 216 -14.84 4.55 -12.76
N ARG A 217 -15.78 3.65 -13.06
CA ARG A 217 -16.73 3.10 -12.07
C ARG A 217 -16.13 1.96 -11.27
N CYS A 218 -15.19 1.23 -11.85
CA CYS A 218 -14.54 0.09 -11.25
C CYS A 218 -13.10 -0.04 -11.73
N LEU A 219 -12.22 -0.48 -10.82
CA LEU A 219 -10.86 -0.91 -11.16
C LEU A 219 -10.76 -2.45 -11.08
N VAL A 220 -10.10 -3.06 -12.05
CA VAL A 220 -9.68 -4.46 -11.98
C VAL A 220 -8.15 -4.52 -12.01
N GLY A 221 -7.53 -5.22 -11.06
CA GLY A 221 -6.07 -5.32 -11.00
C GLY A 221 -5.56 -6.27 -9.91
N GLY A 222 -4.26 -6.46 -9.85
CA GLY A 222 -3.59 -7.20 -8.78
C GLY A 222 -3.43 -6.36 -7.50
N ASP A 223 -2.84 -7.00 -6.48
CA ASP A 223 -2.38 -6.32 -5.26
C ASP A 223 -1.20 -5.39 -5.59
N SER A 224 -1.51 -4.15 -5.94
CA SER A 224 -0.55 -3.15 -6.41
C SER A 224 -1.04 -1.72 -6.11
N LEU A 225 -0.21 -0.72 -6.42
CA LEU A 225 -0.53 0.69 -6.17
C LEU A 225 -1.92 1.11 -6.70
N PRO A 226 -2.35 0.78 -7.94
CA PRO A 226 -3.67 1.17 -8.44
C PRO A 226 -4.83 0.73 -7.54
N MET A 227 -4.75 -0.46 -6.94
CA MET A 227 -5.72 -0.95 -5.98
C MET A 227 -5.82 -0.03 -4.75
N HIS A 228 -4.68 0.37 -4.17
CA HIS A 228 -4.68 1.28 -3.03
C HIS A 228 -5.22 2.67 -3.40
N LEU A 229 -4.88 3.16 -4.58
CA LEU A 229 -5.41 4.43 -5.07
C LEU A 229 -6.93 4.37 -5.25
N ALA A 230 -7.45 3.29 -5.86
CA ALA A 230 -8.89 3.08 -6.04
C ALA A 230 -9.64 3.09 -4.69
N LEU A 231 -9.13 2.33 -3.71
CA LEU A 231 -9.69 2.33 -2.35
C LEU A 231 -9.66 3.73 -1.71
N GLY A 232 -8.57 4.48 -1.93
CA GLY A 232 -8.41 5.84 -1.41
C GLY A 232 -9.36 6.86 -2.01
N VAL A 233 -9.64 6.77 -3.31
CA VAL A 233 -10.60 7.66 -4.01
C VAL A 233 -12.02 7.10 -4.06
N ASN A 234 -12.29 6.05 -3.32
CA ASN A 234 -13.60 5.40 -3.20
C ASN A 234 -14.15 4.86 -4.53
N VAL A 235 -13.26 4.37 -5.40
CA VAL A 235 -13.62 3.63 -6.62
C VAL A 235 -13.67 2.14 -6.29
N PRO A 236 -14.79 1.46 -6.51
CA PRO A 236 -14.91 0.02 -6.31
C PRO A 236 -13.83 -0.75 -7.07
N CYS A 237 -13.33 -1.85 -6.51
CA CYS A 237 -12.31 -2.62 -7.20
C CYS A 237 -12.47 -4.14 -7.06
N VAL A 238 -12.09 -4.83 -8.13
CA VAL A 238 -11.90 -6.28 -8.17
C VAL A 238 -10.40 -6.54 -8.12
N SER A 239 -9.94 -7.16 -7.03
CA SER A 239 -8.51 -7.31 -6.75
C SER A 239 -8.09 -8.76 -6.73
N LEU A 240 -7.01 -9.07 -7.47
CA LEU A 240 -6.52 -10.42 -7.71
C LEU A 240 -5.27 -10.68 -6.85
N PHE A 241 -5.33 -11.68 -5.99
CA PHE A 241 -4.27 -12.05 -5.07
C PHE A 241 -3.70 -13.41 -5.47
N ASN A 242 -2.70 -13.40 -6.35
CA ASN A 242 -2.07 -14.62 -6.86
C ASN A 242 -0.98 -15.16 -5.91
N CYS A 243 -0.21 -14.27 -5.27
CA CYS A 243 0.98 -14.66 -4.50
C CYS A 243 1.27 -13.78 -3.27
N THR A 244 0.44 -12.79 -2.99
CA THR A 244 0.60 -11.88 -1.84
C THR A 244 -0.60 -11.92 -0.91
N SER A 245 -0.44 -11.44 0.33
CA SER A 245 -1.47 -11.55 1.36
C SER A 245 -2.70 -10.69 1.05
N PRO A 246 -3.90 -11.29 0.89
CA PRO A 246 -5.14 -10.54 0.76
C PRO A 246 -5.67 -10.01 2.11
N TRP A 247 -5.18 -10.58 3.20
CA TRP A 247 -5.69 -10.29 4.55
C TRP A 247 -5.16 -8.97 5.11
N GLU A 248 -3.98 -8.54 4.66
CA GLU A 248 -3.39 -7.27 5.08
C GLU A 248 -4.13 -6.04 4.54
N ILE A 249 -5.03 -6.22 3.59
CA ILE A 249 -5.75 -5.12 2.93
C ILE A 249 -7.17 -5.03 3.48
N HIS A 250 -7.56 -3.87 4.01
CA HIS A 250 -8.94 -3.60 4.38
C HIS A 250 -9.77 -3.29 3.12
N ASP A 251 -10.95 -3.90 2.98
CA ASP A 251 -11.77 -3.81 1.75
C ASP A 251 -12.67 -2.58 1.68
N TYR A 252 -12.85 -1.88 2.80
CA TYR A 252 -13.73 -0.71 2.93
C TYR A 252 -15.17 -0.91 2.43
N GLY A 253 -15.60 -2.16 2.25
CA GLY A 253 -16.91 -2.51 1.69
C GLY A 253 -17.06 -2.26 0.19
N ILE A 254 -15.98 -1.93 -0.51
CA ILE A 254 -15.96 -1.60 -1.95
C ILE A 254 -14.98 -2.47 -2.76
N GLN A 255 -14.40 -3.50 -2.16
CA GLN A 255 -13.44 -4.38 -2.82
C GLN A 255 -13.96 -5.82 -2.87
N THR A 256 -13.97 -6.41 -4.06
CA THR A 256 -14.10 -7.87 -4.23
C THR A 256 -12.71 -8.47 -4.41
N LYS A 257 -12.32 -9.36 -3.49
CA LYS A 257 -11.01 -10.04 -3.51
C LYS A 257 -11.14 -11.43 -4.13
N PHE A 258 -10.37 -11.70 -5.17
CA PHE A 258 -10.14 -13.05 -5.69
C PHE A 258 -8.81 -13.57 -5.18
N ILE A 259 -8.86 -14.61 -4.38
CA ILE A 259 -7.68 -15.26 -3.81
C ILE A 259 -7.41 -16.52 -4.63
N SER A 260 -6.20 -16.60 -5.19
CA SER A 260 -5.79 -17.78 -5.96
C SER A 260 -5.93 -19.06 -5.12
N PRO A 261 -6.52 -20.13 -5.66
CA PRO A 261 -6.53 -21.44 -5.00
C PRO A 261 -5.11 -21.99 -4.77
N LEU A 262 -4.13 -21.48 -5.50
CA LEU A 262 -2.72 -21.85 -5.37
C LEU A 262 -1.90 -20.87 -4.52
N ILE A 263 -2.56 -19.96 -3.79
CA ILE A 263 -1.86 -18.90 -3.01
C ILE A 263 -0.87 -19.50 -2.02
N GLY A 264 -1.18 -20.62 -1.39
CA GLY A 264 -0.29 -21.28 -0.43
C GLY A 264 0.99 -21.83 -1.07
N GLU A 265 0.92 -22.26 -2.34
CA GLU A 265 2.08 -22.74 -3.09
C GLU A 265 3.00 -21.57 -3.48
N PHE A 266 2.43 -20.42 -3.85
CA PHE A 266 3.17 -19.29 -4.43
C PHE A 266 3.36 -18.11 -3.47
N PHE A 267 2.99 -18.22 -2.21
CA PHE A 267 2.98 -17.13 -1.25
C PHE A 267 4.38 -16.50 -1.09
N TYR A 268 4.47 -15.23 -1.45
CA TYR A 268 5.69 -14.40 -1.49
C TYR A 268 6.89 -15.04 -2.23
N LYS A 269 6.64 -15.97 -3.17
CA LYS A 269 7.70 -16.49 -4.06
C LYS A 269 7.98 -15.48 -5.17
N ARG A 270 9.27 -15.30 -5.49
CA ARG A 270 9.74 -14.34 -6.50
C ARG A 270 10.00 -15.00 -7.87
N THR A 271 10.11 -16.32 -7.92
CA THR A 271 10.28 -17.06 -9.18
C THR A 271 8.96 -17.13 -9.91
N PHE A 272 8.96 -16.80 -11.19
CA PHE A 272 7.75 -16.84 -12.02
C PHE A 272 7.30 -18.30 -12.26
N ASP A 273 5.99 -18.51 -12.12
CA ASP A 273 5.29 -19.74 -12.51
C ASP A 273 3.93 -19.35 -13.12
N SER A 274 3.68 -19.81 -14.35
CA SER A 274 2.46 -19.47 -15.09
C SER A 274 1.18 -19.99 -14.41
N ARG A 275 1.25 -21.08 -13.63
CA ARG A 275 0.11 -21.62 -12.90
C ARG A 275 -0.46 -20.58 -11.91
N ALA A 276 0.40 -19.79 -11.28
CA ALA A 276 -0.04 -18.73 -10.38
C ALA A 276 -0.85 -17.65 -11.10
N THR A 277 -0.47 -17.31 -12.34
CA THR A 277 -1.10 -16.23 -13.12
C THR A 277 -2.38 -16.65 -13.82
N THR A 278 -2.66 -17.94 -13.92
CA THR A 278 -3.85 -18.50 -14.58
C THR A 278 -4.87 -19.13 -13.63
N ALA A 279 -4.54 -19.21 -12.33
CA ALA A 279 -5.36 -19.93 -11.35
C ALA A 279 -6.70 -19.25 -11.00
N ILE A 280 -6.81 -17.92 -11.17
CA ILE A 280 -8.06 -17.18 -10.96
C ILE A 280 -8.85 -17.17 -12.28
N SER A 281 -10.11 -17.62 -12.23
CA SER A 281 -10.98 -17.76 -13.41
C SER A 281 -11.36 -16.41 -14.01
N LEU A 282 -11.37 -16.34 -15.35
CA LEU A 282 -11.85 -15.17 -16.10
C LEU A 282 -13.35 -14.93 -15.85
N GLU A 283 -14.13 -15.98 -15.85
CA GLU A 283 -15.59 -15.94 -15.69
C GLU A 283 -15.98 -15.30 -14.33
N ASP A 284 -15.28 -15.68 -13.27
CA ASP A 284 -15.56 -15.17 -11.92
C ASP A 284 -15.20 -13.68 -11.82
N VAL A 285 -14.04 -13.28 -12.36
CA VAL A 285 -13.59 -11.88 -12.38
C VAL A 285 -14.54 -11.03 -13.23
N LEU A 286 -14.95 -11.52 -14.41
CA LEU A 286 -15.93 -10.86 -15.28
C LEU A 286 -17.27 -10.67 -14.54
N ALA A 287 -17.80 -11.72 -13.93
CA ALA A 287 -19.06 -11.67 -13.20
C ALA A 287 -19.02 -10.66 -12.05
N ALA A 288 -17.92 -10.57 -11.31
CA ALA A 288 -17.74 -9.61 -10.26
C ALA A 288 -17.62 -8.17 -10.80
N THR A 289 -16.87 -7.97 -11.89
CA THR A 289 -16.72 -6.65 -12.53
C THR A 289 -18.07 -6.11 -13.01
N LEU A 290 -18.88 -6.96 -13.62
CA LEU A 290 -20.21 -6.58 -14.10
C LEU A 290 -21.17 -6.10 -12.99
N LYS A 291 -20.98 -6.54 -11.73
CA LYS A 291 -21.77 -6.03 -10.59
C LYS A 291 -21.54 -4.55 -10.35
N TYR A 292 -20.32 -4.07 -10.53
CA TYR A 292 -19.95 -2.65 -10.36
C TYR A 292 -20.30 -1.80 -11.58
N CYS A 293 -20.45 -2.40 -12.77
CA CYS A 293 -20.80 -1.70 -14.02
C CYS A 293 -22.30 -1.50 -14.21
N LYS A 294 -23.16 -2.26 -13.51
CA LYS A 294 -24.61 -2.11 -13.60
C LYS A 294 -25.04 -0.71 -13.13
N ARG A 295 -25.85 -0.04 -13.95
CA ARG A 295 -26.46 1.25 -13.66
C ARG A 295 -27.58 1.15 -12.65
#